data_5b6dea8837a701170ab99855680fabf4
#
_entry.id   5b6dea8837a701170ab99855680fabf4
#
_cell.length_a   1.000
_cell.length_b   1.000
_cell.length_c   1.000
_cell.angle_alpha   90.00
_cell.angle_beta   90.00
_cell.angle_gamma   90.00
#
_symmetry.space_group_name_H-M   'P 1'
#
loop_
_entity.id
_entity.type
_entity.pdbx_description
1 polymer ?
#
loop_
_entity_poly.entity_id
_entity_poly.type
_entity_poly.pdbx_seq_one_letter_code
_entity_poly.pdbx_strand_id
1 'polypeptide(L)'
;MKIIKLKYFLAFSVLAMLISCSDLNESDSINNSMEKTMTKVTIKTSVGDIQLELNDEKAPITVENFKTIANSGYYEGTIFHRVINGFMVQGGGLTADMNNKSSGTAPIQNEANNGLSNDRGTIAMARTNYPHSATSQFFINHKDNGFLNHTGENSQGWGYAVFGSVTEGMDVVDQIADVATGSSGGHQDVPVDAITIESVTISE
;
A
#
# COMPACT_ATOMS: atom_id res chain seq x y z
N MET A 1 21.94 70.86 -60.77
CA MET A 1 23.25 70.74 -61.46
C MET A 1 23.63 69.28 -61.45
N LYS A 2 23.64 68.70 -62.63
CA LYS A 2 24.41 67.56 -63.14
C LYS A 2 24.46 66.27 -62.33
N ILE A 3 23.80 65.17 -62.78
CA ILE A 3 24.36 64.20 -63.74
C ILE A 3 25.33 63.27 -62.98
N ILE A 4 25.24 62.00 -62.95
CA ILE A 4 25.37 60.95 -64.00
C ILE A 4 24.91 59.61 -63.51
N LYS A 5 24.26 58.90 -64.39
CA LYS A 5 24.01 57.48 -64.51
C LYS A 5 25.26 56.63 -64.30
N LEU A 6 25.11 55.41 -63.77
CA LEU A 6 25.67 54.26 -64.48
C LEU A 6 24.95 52.95 -64.07
N LYS A 7 24.44 52.35 -65.08
CA LYS A 7 23.96 50.96 -65.10
C LYS A 7 25.19 50.02 -65.10
N TYR A 8 25.19 48.98 -64.42
CA TYR A 8 25.72 47.69 -64.93
C TYR A 8 24.88 46.51 -64.43
N PHE A 9 24.36 45.87 -65.39
CA PHE A 9 23.82 44.54 -65.49
C PHE A 9 24.99 43.54 -65.34
N LEU A 10 24.85 42.49 -64.57
CA LEU A 10 25.36 41.19 -64.95
C LEU A 10 24.69 40.09 -64.12
N ALA A 11 24.26 39.19 -64.89
CA ALA A 11 23.50 37.98 -64.59
C ALA A 11 24.37 36.85 -64.01
N PHE A 12 23.67 35.78 -63.67
CA PHE A 12 24.13 34.40 -63.40
C PHE A 12 24.65 34.15 -61.98
N SER A 13 24.02 33.33 -61.19
CA SER A 13 23.94 31.87 -61.40
C SER A 13 22.89 31.28 -60.48
N VAL A 14 21.99 30.54 -61.06
CA VAL A 14 21.08 29.59 -60.35
C VAL A 14 21.92 28.42 -59.89
N LEU A 15 22.04 28.21 -58.61
CA LEU A 15 22.47 26.95 -58.04
C LEU A 15 21.36 26.49 -57.08
N ALA A 16 20.52 25.67 -57.63
CA ALA A 16 19.53 24.91 -56.85
C ALA A 16 20.28 23.92 -55.98
N MET A 17 20.43 24.23 -54.70
CA MET A 17 20.75 23.21 -53.70
C MET A 17 19.44 22.65 -53.16
N LEU A 18 19.12 21.48 -53.66
CA LEU A 18 18.13 20.58 -53.08
C LEU A 18 18.64 20.15 -51.69
N ILE A 19 18.23 20.88 -50.65
CA ILE A 19 18.34 20.36 -49.31
C ILE A 19 17.14 19.48 -49.09
N SER A 20 17.38 18.19 -49.18
CA SER A 20 16.51 17.13 -48.74
C SER A 20 16.22 17.39 -47.23
N CYS A 21 15.01 17.88 -46.93
CA CYS A 21 14.46 17.75 -45.62
C CYS A 21 14.23 16.26 -45.36
N SER A 22 15.20 15.64 -44.72
CA SER A 22 14.92 14.41 -43.97
C SER A 22 14.08 14.82 -42.78
N ASP A 23 12.82 14.45 -42.82
CA ASP A 23 11.90 14.49 -41.70
C ASP A 23 12.52 13.70 -40.55
N LEU A 24 13.15 14.41 -39.62
CA LEU A 24 13.41 13.89 -38.29
C LEU A 24 12.05 13.89 -37.59
N ASN A 25 11.36 12.78 -37.76
CA ASN A 25 10.20 12.43 -37.00
C ASN A 25 10.69 12.02 -35.59
N GLU A 26 11.13 13.03 -34.81
CA GLU A 26 11.49 12.88 -33.41
C GLU A 26 10.20 12.93 -32.59
N SER A 27 9.36 11.93 -32.80
CA SER A 27 8.33 11.56 -31.85
C SER A 27 8.88 10.42 -30.96
N ASP A 28 10.00 10.66 -30.33
CA ASP A 28 10.28 10.00 -29.07
C ASP A 28 9.31 10.58 -28.03
N SER A 29 8.08 10.10 -28.10
CA SER A 29 7.20 10.05 -26.97
C SER A 29 8.00 9.31 -25.89
N ILE A 30 8.57 10.10 -24.99
CA ILE A 30 9.04 9.61 -23.70
C ILE A 30 7.80 9.03 -23.02
N ASN A 31 7.57 7.75 -23.33
CA ASN A 31 6.62 6.91 -22.61
C ASN A 31 7.28 6.63 -21.26
N ASN A 32 7.42 7.71 -20.45
CA ASN A 32 7.72 7.60 -19.05
C ASN A 32 6.44 7.08 -18.38
N SER A 33 6.14 5.79 -18.65
CA SER A 33 5.30 5.04 -17.75
C SER A 33 6.04 5.12 -16.42
N MET A 34 5.61 6.02 -15.53
CA MET A 34 5.92 5.91 -14.12
C MET A 34 5.54 4.48 -13.76
N GLU A 35 6.55 3.63 -13.69
CA GLU A 35 6.39 2.30 -13.12
C GLU A 35 5.87 2.57 -11.71
N LYS A 36 4.60 2.23 -11.48
CA LYS A 36 3.93 2.44 -10.21
C LYS A 36 4.69 1.58 -9.20
N THR A 37 5.62 2.20 -8.49
CA THR A 37 6.39 1.52 -7.46
C THR A 37 5.45 1.23 -6.30
N MET A 38 4.94 -0.01 -6.29
CA MET A 38 4.19 -0.53 -5.15
C MET A 38 5.19 -0.90 -4.06
N THR A 39 5.00 -0.39 -2.86
CA THR A 39 5.81 -0.77 -1.69
C THR A 39 5.59 -2.24 -1.37
N LYS A 40 6.65 -3.04 -1.44
CA LYS A 40 6.61 -4.47 -1.09
C LYS A 40 6.96 -4.66 0.38
N VAL A 41 6.26 -5.58 1.02
CA VAL A 41 6.46 -5.90 2.44
C VAL A 41 6.51 -7.40 2.63
N THR A 42 7.42 -7.86 3.47
CA THR A 42 7.43 -9.24 3.97
C THR A 42 7.16 -9.22 5.47
N ILE A 43 6.06 -9.83 5.89
CA ILE A 43 5.77 -10.16 7.30
C ILE A 43 6.26 -11.58 7.54
N LYS A 44 7.36 -11.72 8.28
CA LYS A 44 7.85 -13.02 8.71
C LYS A 44 7.16 -13.43 9.99
N THR A 45 6.56 -14.60 10.00
CA THR A 45 5.85 -15.14 11.16
C THR A 45 6.45 -16.46 11.61
N SER A 46 6.12 -16.92 12.83
CA SER A 46 6.54 -18.22 13.35
C SER A 46 6.01 -19.42 12.56
N VAL A 47 5.08 -19.22 11.61
CA VAL A 47 4.47 -20.30 10.79
C VAL A 47 4.67 -20.11 9.29
N GLY A 48 5.38 -19.06 8.86
CA GLY A 48 5.70 -18.78 7.46
C GLY A 48 5.69 -17.30 7.13
N ASP A 49 6.04 -16.97 5.90
CA ASP A 49 6.16 -15.61 5.41
C ASP A 49 4.91 -15.19 4.62
N ILE A 50 4.48 -13.94 4.80
CA ILE A 50 3.38 -13.32 4.06
C ILE A 50 3.96 -12.13 3.32
N GLN A 51 3.85 -12.13 1.98
CA GLN A 51 4.28 -11.02 1.15
C GLN A 51 3.08 -10.15 0.78
N LEU A 52 3.28 -8.83 0.83
CA LEU A 52 2.26 -7.83 0.56
C LEU A 52 2.76 -6.83 -0.48
N GLU A 53 1.84 -6.29 -1.25
CA GLU A 53 2.01 -5.03 -1.95
C GLU A 53 1.07 -3.99 -1.33
N LEU A 54 1.66 -2.84 -0.94
CA LEU A 54 0.90 -1.73 -0.37
C LEU A 54 0.49 -0.75 -1.46
N ASN A 55 -0.65 -0.11 -1.28
CA ASN A 55 -1.21 0.82 -2.24
C ASN A 55 -0.96 2.27 -1.79
N ASP A 56 0.23 2.77 -2.07
CA ASP A 56 0.68 4.12 -1.70
C ASP A 56 -0.19 5.22 -2.32
N GLU A 57 -0.81 4.96 -3.47
CA GLU A 57 -1.68 5.92 -4.15
C GLU A 57 -3.05 6.07 -3.48
N LYS A 58 -3.66 4.94 -3.09
CA LYS A 58 -5.03 4.90 -2.56
C LYS A 58 -5.09 5.09 -1.05
N ALA A 59 -4.01 4.77 -0.34
CA ALA A 59 -3.95 4.86 1.12
C ALA A 59 -2.62 5.45 1.62
N PRO A 60 -2.21 6.65 1.15
CA PRO A 60 -0.88 7.21 1.43
C PRO A 60 -0.61 7.42 2.93
N ILE A 61 -1.59 7.89 3.69
CA ILE A 61 -1.43 8.12 5.14
C ILE A 61 -1.27 6.79 5.87
N THR A 62 -2.07 5.80 5.51
CA THR A 62 -2.06 4.47 6.13
C THR A 62 -0.77 3.73 5.80
N VAL A 63 -0.34 3.76 4.54
CA VAL A 63 0.92 3.13 4.10
C VAL A 63 2.12 3.77 4.79
N GLU A 64 2.22 5.10 4.83
CA GLU A 64 3.33 5.79 5.50
C GLU A 64 3.37 5.49 7.01
N ASN A 65 2.21 5.45 7.69
CA ASN A 65 2.12 5.05 9.09
C ASN A 65 2.61 3.60 9.29
N PHE A 66 2.17 2.66 8.45
CA PHE A 66 2.59 1.26 8.53
C PHE A 66 4.10 1.12 8.30
N LYS A 67 4.66 1.79 7.28
CA LYS A 67 6.09 1.82 6.98
C LYS A 67 6.92 2.38 8.16
N THR A 68 6.49 3.49 8.72
CA THR A 68 7.15 4.11 9.89
C THR A 68 7.21 3.14 11.07
N ILE A 69 6.10 2.48 11.38
CA ILE A 69 5.99 1.52 12.49
C ILE A 69 6.84 0.27 12.19
N ALA A 70 6.79 -0.26 10.97
CA ALA A 70 7.58 -1.43 10.56
C ALA A 70 9.09 -1.14 10.64
N ASN A 71 9.54 0.00 10.08
CA ASN A 71 10.94 0.40 10.08
C ASN A 71 11.50 0.67 11.49
N SER A 72 10.64 0.95 12.48
CA SER A 72 11.06 1.08 13.88
C SER A 72 11.28 -0.27 14.58
N GLY A 73 11.02 -1.42 13.91
CA GLY A 73 11.07 -2.75 14.52
C GLY A 73 9.91 -3.02 15.49
N TYR A 74 8.90 -2.16 15.49
CA TYR A 74 7.78 -2.27 16.44
C TYR A 74 7.04 -3.59 16.37
N TYR A 75 6.82 -4.12 15.16
CA TYR A 75 6.03 -5.35 14.98
C TYR A 75 6.71 -6.61 15.50
N GLU A 76 8.03 -6.59 15.69
CA GLU A 76 8.79 -7.73 16.23
C GLU A 76 8.29 -8.13 17.61
N GLY A 77 7.98 -9.41 17.79
CA GLY A 77 7.44 -9.98 19.03
C GLY A 77 5.97 -9.66 19.30
N THR A 78 5.27 -8.96 18.40
CA THR A 78 3.80 -8.91 18.43
C THR A 78 3.21 -10.21 17.86
N ILE A 79 1.95 -10.48 18.17
CA ILE A 79 1.25 -11.69 17.75
C ILE A 79 0.00 -11.38 16.92
N PHE A 80 -0.47 -12.39 16.20
CA PHE A 80 -1.86 -12.44 15.75
C PHE A 80 -2.74 -12.81 16.92
N HIS A 81 -3.32 -11.81 17.58
CA HIS A 81 -4.01 -11.92 18.86
C HIS A 81 -5.53 -12.11 18.71
N ARG A 82 -6.07 -12.02 17.51
CA ARG A 82 -7.48 -12.30 17.22
C ARG A 82 -7.60 -12.96 15.85
N VAL A 83 -8.04 -14.20 15.84
CA VAL A 83 -8.12 -15.04 14.64
C VAL A 83 -9.51 -15.65 14.55
N ILE A 84 -10.22 -15.36 13.47
CA ILE A 84 -11.56 -15.91 13.21
C ILE A 84 -11.57 -16.50 11.80
N ASN A 85 -11.64 -17.82 11.72
CA ASN A 85 -11.76 -18.52 10.45
C ASN A 85 -12.99 -18.04 9.66
N GLY A 86 -12.84 -17.86 8.35
CA GLY A 86 -13.90 -17.32 7.50
C GLY A 86 -14.22 -15.84 7.74
N PHE A 87 -13.31 -15.11 8.43
CA PHE A 87 -13.43 -13.69 8.64
C PHE A 87 -12.07 -12.97 8.43
N MET A 88 -11.20 -12.93 9.44
CA MET A 88 -9.91 -12.24 9.37
C MET A 88 -8.89 -12.76 10.40
N VAL A 89 -7.63 -12.42 10.21
CA VAL A 89 -6.55 -12.60 11.18
C VAL A 89 -5.99 -11.22 11.55
N GLN A 90 -6.05 -10.85 12.83
CA GLN A 90 -5.68 -9.51 13.32
C GLN A 90 -4.45 -9.59 14.23
N GLY A 91 -3.49 -8.70 14.00
CA GLY A 91 -2.23 -8.64 14.73
C GLY A 91 -1.67 -7.22 14.89
N GLY A 92 -0.41 -7.15 15.36
CA GLY A 92 0.37 -5.90 15.40
C GLY A 92 0.04 -4.98 16.56
N GLY A 93 -0.44 -5.52 17.70
CA GLY A 93 -0.77 -4.67 18.86
C GLY A 93 -0.46 -5.26 20.22
N LEU A 94 -0.42 -6.60 20.35
CA LEU A 94 -0.17 -7.29 21.60
C LEU A 94 1.04 -8.21 21.50
N THR A 95 1.72 -8.41 22.63
CA THR A 95 2.75 -9.44 22.80
C THR A 95 2.14 -10.78 23.16
N ALA A 96 2.95 -11.85 23.18
CA ALA A 96 2.48 -13.19 23.55
C ALA A 96 1.88 -13.28 24.98
N ASP A 97 2.31 -12.40 25.87
CA ASP A 97 1.76 -12.26 27.24
C ASP A 97 0.46 -11.43 27.26
N MET A 98 -0.13 -11.13 26.11
CA MET A 98 -1.32 -10.29 25.94
C MET A 98 -1.19 -8.86 26.46
N ASN A 99 0.03 -8.36 26.60
CA ASN A 99 0.28 -6.97 26.94
C ASN A 99 0.19 -6.07 25.71
N ASN A 100 -0.47 -4.92 25.84
CA ASN A 100 -0.44 -3.91 24.77
C ASN A 100 0.98 -3.40 24.54
N LYS A 101 1.42 -3.45 23.28
CA LYS A 101 2.65 -2.80 22.84
C LYS A 101 2.29 -1.45 22.22
N SER A 102 2.78 -0.34 22.78
CA SER A 102 2.51 0.99 22.22
C SER A 102 3.47 1.30 21.10
N SER A 103 2.95 1.69 19.93
CA SER A 103 3.79 2.16 18.81
C SER A 103 4.35 3.56 19.02
N GLY A 104 3.79 4.31 19.97
CA GLY A 104 4.15 5.73 20.18
C GLY A 104 3.60 6.66 19.07
N THR A 105 2.87 6.12 18.08
CA THR A 105 2.28 6.91 17.00
C THR A 105 0.91 7.45 17.40
N ALA A 106 0.58 8.64 16.90
CA ALA A 106 -0.77 9.18 17.01
C ALA A 106 -1.75 8.41 16.11
N PRO A 107 -3.05 8.40 16.44
CA PRO A 107 -4.07 7.90 15.55
C PRO A 107 -4.06 8.62 14.20
N ILE A 108 -4.31 7.87 13.12
CA ILE A 108 -4.34 8.39 11.75
C ILE A 108 -5.76 8.57 11.23
N GLN A 109 -5.89 9.41 10.20
CA GLN A 109 -7.13 9.53 9.44
C GLN A 109 -7.46 8.22 8.75
N ASN A 110 -8.72 7.83 8.79
CA ASN A 110 -9.21 6.63 8.11
C ASN A 110 -9.42 6.93 6.62
N GLU A 111 -8.75 6.18 5.77
CA GLU A 111 -8.81 6.30 4.31
C GLU A 111 -9.73 5.24 3.66
N ALA A 112 -10.69 4.68 4.39
CA ALA A 112 -11.56 3.62 3.85
C ALA A 112 -12.48 4.07 2.70
N ASN A 113 -12.63 5.39 2.48
CA ASN A 113 -13.32 5.98 1.33
C ASN A 113 -12.47 5.98 0.03
N ASN A 114 -11.36 5.24 0.00
CA ASN A 114 -10.40 5.17 -1.11
C ASN A 114 -10.83 4.27 -2.28
N GLY A 115 -11.99 3.62 -2.16
CA GLY A 115 -12.55 2.73 -3.19
C GLY A 115 -11.96 1.32 -3.20
N LEU A 116 -11.11 0.96 -2.22
CA LEU A 116 -10.65 -0.41 -2.02
C LEU A 116 -11.64 -1.20 -1.16
N SER A 117 -11.84 -2.47 -1.51
CA SER A 117 -12.75 -3.37 -0.81
C SER A 117 -12.00 -4.29 0.16
N ASN A 118 -12.67 -4.67 1.26
CA ASN A 118 -12.19 -5.67 2.20
C ASN A 118 -12.41 -7.08 1.64
N ASP A 119 -11.82 -7.37 0.49
CA ASP A 119 -11.87 -8.68 -0.16
C ASP A 119 -10.82 -9.62 0.43
N ARG A 120 -10.98 -10.95 0.24
CA ARG A 120 -10.00 -11.95 0.70
C ARG A 120 -8.58 -11.58 0.25
N GLY A 121 -7.64 -11.65 1.17
CA GLY A 121 -6.23 -11.35 0.94
C GLY A 121 -5.87 -9.87 1.07
N THR A 122 -6.82 -8.96 1.27
CA THR A 122 -6.49 -7.56 1.53
C THR A 122 -6.07 -7.34 2.99
N ILE A 123 -5.16 -6.38 3.19
CA ILE A 123 -4.75 -5.91 4.52
C ILE A 123 -5.42 -4.56 4.82
N ALA A 124 -5.99 -4.43 6.01
CA ALA A 124 -6.68 -3.22 6.45
C ALA A 124 -6.32 -2.85 7.90
N MET A 125 -6.48 -1.56 8.25
CA MET A 125 -6.22 -1.07 9.60
C MET A 125 -7.36 -1.41 10.56
N ALA A 126 -7.00 -2.03 11.68
CA ALA A 126 -7.92 -2.15 12.80
C ALA A 126 -8.09 -0.80 13.52
N ARG A 127 -9.28 -0.58 14.07
CA ARG A 127 -9.64 0.66 14.77
C ARG A 127 -10.64 0.40 15.90
N THR A 128 -10.81 1.38 16.76
CA THR A 128 -11.91 1.39 17.74
C THR A 128 -13.22 1.83 17.07
N ASN A 129 -14.27 2.08 17.86
CA ASN A 129 -15.54 2.63 17.36
C ASN A 129 -15.41 4.04 16.77
N TYR A 130 -14.32 4.75 17.06
CA TYR A 130 -14.05 6.06 16.45
C TYR A 130 -13.41 5.86 15.07
N PRO A 131 -13.92 6.50 14.02
CA PRO A 131 -13.44 6.30 12.65
C PRO A 131 -11.94 6.51 12.48
N HIS A 132 -11.38 7.59 13.05
CA HIS A 132 -10.00 8.01 12.92
C HIS A 132 -9.18 7.63 14.16
N SER A 133 -9.18 6.34 14.54
CA SER A 133 -8.52 5.85 15.75
C SER A 133 -7.49 4.75 15.50
N ALA A 134 -7.22 4.42 14.23
CA ALA A 134 -6.23 3.43 13.88
C ALA A 134 -4.82 3.92 14.26
N THR A 135 -3.99 3.01 14.80
CA THR A 135 -2.58 3.26 15.14
C THR A 135 -1.68 2.22 14.47
N SER A 136 -1.47 1.06 15.09
CA SER A 136 -0.53 0.03 14.64
C SER A 136 -1.20 -1.28 14.24
N GLN A 137 -2.36 -1.59 14.81
CA GLN A 137 -3.00 -2.89 14.57
C GLN A 137 -3.58 -2.97 13.15
N PHE A 138 -3.40 -4.12 12.53
CA PHE A 138 -3.93 -4.43 11.21
C PHE A 138 -4.61 -5.80 11.21
N PHE A 139 -5.37 -6.08 10.16
CA PHE A 139 -5.88 -7.41 9.90
C PHE A 139 -5.77 -7.78 8.43
N ILE A 140 -5.65 -9.07 8.14
CA ILE A 140 -5.72 -9.62 6.80
C ILE A 140 -7.07 -10.31 6.66
N ASN A 141 -7.81 -9.96 5.61
CA ASN A 141 -9.10 -10.54 5.32
C ASN A 141 -8.95 -11.99 4.84
N HIS A 142 -9.50 -12.94 5.60
CA HIS A 142 -9.51 -14.36 5.22
C HIS A 142 -10.66 -14.70 4.28
N LYS A 143 -11.65 -13.81 4.14
CA LYS A 143 -12.84 -13.90 3.28
C LYS A 143 -13.19 -12.51 2.77
N ASP A 144 -14.06 -12.45 1.75
CA ASP A 144 -14.67 -11.19 1.33
C ASP A 144 -15.60 -10.66 2.41
N ASN A 145 -15.22 -9.51 2.97
CA ASN A 145 -15.88 -8.87 4.09
C ASN A 145 -16.49 -7.52 3.67
N GLY A 146 -17.32 -7.50 2.63
CA GLY A 146 -17.91 -6.29 2.07
C GLY A 146 -18.67 -5.41 3.08
N PHE A 147 -19.12 -5.96 4.20
CA PHE A 147 -19.73 -5.20 5.29
C PHE A 147 -18.75 -4.31 6.07
N LEU A 148 -17.43 -4.49 5.89
CA LEU A 148 -16.36 -3.65 6.43
C LEU A 148 -16.03 -2.48 5.52
N ASN A 149 -16.60 -2.41 4.31
CA ASN A 149 -16.33 -1.34 3.36
C ASN A 149 -16.96 -0.02 3.79
N HIS A 150 -16.40 1.07 3.28
CA HIS A 150 -16.96 2.40 3.48
C HIS A 150 -18.34 2.52 2.83
N THR A 151 -19.30 3.00 3.58
CA THR A 151 -20.67 3.26 3.14
C THR A 151 -21.14 4.69 3.44
N GLY A 152 -20.36 5.45 4.22
CA GLY A 152 -20.68 6.84 4.56
C GLY A 152 -19.83 7.38 5.72
N GLU A 153 -19.76 8.69 5.82
CA GLU A 153 -18.90 9.41 6.79
C GLU A 153 -19.57 9.53 8.17
N ASN A 154 -19.84 8.39 8.79
CA ASN A 154 -20.37 8.30 10.16
C ASN A 154 -19.70 7.15 10.91
N SER A 155 -19.90 7.03 12.21
CA SER A 155 -19.19 6.04 13.04
C SER A 155 -19.39 4.59 12.60
N GLN A 156 -20.54 4.26 12.02
CA GLN A 156 -20.87 2.90 11.57
C GLN A 156 -20.49 2.66 10.11
N GLY A 157 -20.65 3.67 9.25
CA GLY A 157 -20.45 3.58 7.81
C GLY A 157 -19.04 3.89 7.34
N TRP A 158 -18.16 4.42 8.19
CA TRP A 158 -16.81 4.80 7.76
C TRP A 158 -15.99 3.61 7.22
N GLY A 159 -16.20 2.41 7.76
CA GLY A 159 -15.51 1.20 7.34
C GLY A 159 -14.07 1.10 7.84
N TYR A 160 -13.29 0.21 7.21
CA TYR A 160 -11.90 -0.10 7.54
C TYR A 160 -11.01 0.13 6.32
N ALA A 161 -9.95 0.93 6.49
CA ALA A 161 -9.06 1.34 5.41
C ALA A 161 -8.22 0.16 4.92
N VAL A 162 -8.55 -0.37 3.76
CA VAL A 162 -7.68 -1.27 3.00
C VAL A 162 -6.52 -0.45 2.45
N PHE A 163 -5.28 -0.96 2.62
CA PHE A 163 -4.08 -0.27 2.19
C PHE A 163 -3.09 -1.15 1.43
N GLY A 164 -3.45 -2.41 1.14
CA GLY A 164 -2.63 -3.34 0.38
C GLY A 164 -3.29 -4.71 0.23
N SER A 165 -2.55 -5.65 -0.35
CA SER A 165 -2.98 -7.02 -0.53
C SER A 165 -1.83 -8.01 -0.44
N VAL A 166 -2.13 -9.24 -0.05
CA VAL A 166 -1.22 -10.38 -0.05
C VAL A 166 -0.94 -10.78 -1.50
N THR A 167 0.33 -10.86 -1.85
CA THR A 167 0.81 -11.33 -3.16
C THR A 167 1.29 -12.78 -3.10
N GLU A 168 1.89 -13.17 -1.96
CA GLU A 168 2.32 -14.54 -1.69
C GLU A 168 2.08 -14.86 -0.20
N GLY A 169 1.87 -16.16 0.13
CA GLY A 169 1.67 -16.60 1.51
C GLY A 169 0.21 -16.54 1.98
N MET A 170 -0.78 -16.54 1.07
CA MET A 170 -2.19 -16.71 1.46
C MET A 170 -2.45 -18.07 2.11
N ASP A 171 -1.69 -19.09 1.78
CA ASP A 171 -1.69 -20.40 2.45
C ASP A 171 -1.22 -20.30 3.91
N VAL A 172 -0.25 -19.43 4.20
CA VAL A 172 0.17 -19.11 5.58
C VAL A 172 -0.96 -18.40 6.33
N VAL A 173 -1.66 -17.45 5.69
CA VAL A 173 -2.83 -16.79 6.27
C VAL A 173 -3.95 -17.82 6.57
N ASP A 174 -4.18 -18.79 5.68
CA ASP A 174 -5.14 -19.87 5.88
C ASP A 174 -4.72 -20.77 7.06
N GLN A 175 -3.43 -21.12 7.14
CA GLN A 175 -2.90 -21.87 8.28
C GLN A 175 -3.10 -21.11 9.61
N ILE A 176 -2.88 -19.79 9.62
CA ILE A 176 -3.14 -18.97 10.80
C ILE A 176 -4.64 -18.98 11.14
N ALA A 177 -5.51 -18.89 10.13
CA ALA A 177 -6.96 -18.85 10.34
C ALA A 177 -7.53 -20.19 10.87
N ASP A 178 -6.85 -21.30 10.63
CA ASP A 178 -7.29 -22.66 11.00
C ASP A 178 -6.82 -23.11 12.40
N VAL A 179 -6.01 -22.31 13.12
CA VAL A 179 -5.53 -22.70 14.44
C VAL A 179 -6.65 -22.73 15.49
N ALA A 180 -6.46 -23.55 16.51
CA ALA A 180 -7.35 -23.53 17.67
C ALA A 180 -7.26 -22.19 18.40
N THR A 181 -8.40 -21.61 18.73
CA THR A 181 -8.51 -20.33 19.45
C THR A 181 -9.25 -20.49 20.77
N GLY A 182 -8.99 -19.56 21.68
CA GLY A 182 -9.62 -19.52 23.00
C GLY A 182 -9.72 -18.10 23.54
N SER A 183 -9.82 -17.96 24.86
CA SER A 183 -9.80 -16.65 25.55
C SER A 183 -8.53 -16.50 26.35
N SER A 184 -7.86 -15.37 26.22
CA SER A 184 -6.64 -15.02 26.95
C SER A 184 -6.55 -13.50 27.17
N GLY A 185 -6.07 -13.06 28.36
CA GLY A 185 -5.88 -11.64 28.66
C GLY A 185 -7.16 -10.79 28.57
N GLY A 186 -8.34 -11.38 28.69
CA GLY A 186 -9.64 -10.69 28.50
C GLY A 186 -10.08 -10.55 27.03
N HIS A 187 -9.33 -11.12 26.09
CA HIS A 187 -9.64 -11.18 24.67
C HIS A 187 -10.21 -12.55 24.29
N GLN A 188 -11.05 -12.57 23.27
CA GLN A 188 -11.61 -13.79 22.65
C GLN A 188 -10.92 -14.03 21.30
N ASP A 189 -11.08 -15.26 20.77
CA ASP A 189 -10.54 -15.67 19.48
C ASP A 189 -9.00 -15.57 19.42
N VAL A 190 -8.32 -15.74 20.56
CA VAL A 190 -6.86 -15.73 20.67
C VAL A 190 -6.32 -17.11 20.32
N PRO A 191 -5.35 -17.27 19.40
CA PRO A 191 -4.68 -18.55 19.16
C PRO A 191 -4.15 -19.15 20.46
N VAL A 192 -4.41 -20.47 20.67
CA VAL A 192 -3.93 -21.21 21.86
C VAL A 192 -2.40 -21.22 21.89
N ASP A 193 -1.79 -21.48 20.73
CA ASP A 193 -0.36 -21.36 20.52
C ASP A 193 -0.10 -20.02 19.82
N ALA A 194 0.67 -19.15 20.46
CA ALA A 194 0.89 -17.79 19.95
C ALA A 194 1.60 -17.80 18.58
N ILE A 195 1.01 -17.13 17.62
CA ILE A 195 1.62 -16.91 16.30
C ILE A 195 2.29 -15.54 16.30
N THR A 196 3.62 -15.56 16.33
CA THR A 196 4.44 -14.37 16.50
C THR A 196 4.86 -13.77 15.15
N ILE A 197 4.83 -12.45 15.06
CA ILE A 197 5.48 -11.69 13.99
C ILE A 197 6.96 -11.56 14.38
N GLU A 198 7.84 -12.21 13.60
CA GLU A 198 9.29 -12.21 13.84
C GLU A 198 9.96 -10.97 13.28
N SER A 199 9.51 -10.51 12.11
CA SER A 199 9.97 -9.25 11.50
C SER A 199 8.97 -8.74 10.47
N VAL A 200 9.03 -7.43 10.18
CA VAL A 200 8.36 -6.82 9.04
C VAL A 200 9.40 -6.01 8.28
N THR A 201 9.69 -6.42 7.04
CA THR A 201 10.68 -5.77 6.19
C THR A 201 10.02 -5.15 4.97
N ILE A 202 10.49 -3.96 4.59
CA ILE A 202 9.99 -3.18 3.46
C ILE A 202 11.08 -3.20 2.39
N SER A 203 10.66 -3.48 1.13
CA SER A 203 11.50 -3.35 -0.06
C SER A 203 10.78 -2.47 -1.08
N GLU A 204 11.51 -1.58 -1.70
CA GLU A 204 11.05 -0.73 -2.81
C GLU A 204 11.28 -1.40 -4.16
#